data_c017c779751e0b1697bb4802881d6b8a
#
_entry.id   c017c779751e0b1697bb4802881d6b8a
#
_cell.length_a   1.000
_cell.length_b   1.000
_cell.length_c   1.000
_cell.angle_alpha   90.00
_cell.angle_beta   90.00
_cell.angle_gamma   90.00
#
_symmetry.space_group_name_H-M   'P 1'
#
loop_
_entity.id
_entity.type
_entity.pdbx_description
1 polymer ?
#
loop_
_entity_poly.entity_id
_entity_poly.type
_entity_poly.pdbx_seq_one_letter_code
_entity_poly.pdbx_strand_id
1 'polypeptide(L)'
;MIYFQNNISLFIVLSIGLTFILSIVINSILLKFSQNLGVRQQTSQKEIRWNMTVKPSVGGISFFVTFLINFIILNFIDHFSPLSYNNLKIVGVFVVCTIAFLMGLADDAYNTKPLLKFITQLICGLILYYTDTKISIFPFEVFNFALTIFWVVGLMNSINMLDNMDAITTIVSIVILMFVIILNMYLRMIISPLPILSLGFLGTLLGFLVYNWHPSKMFMGDTGSQLLGSFLAVLGIDYCWNAYSLMEQSTDINPILTGFLSIALVFILPISDTITVSINRLKKGQSPFIGGKDHTTHHLFFRGITEKRIAVLFFVIGLIGLSLAINHFFNHHLFWIIVSFSFCSITFISLYLNTIIKKK
;
A
#
# COMPACT_ATOMS: atom_id res chain seq x y z
N MET A 1 -11.76 15.39 23.20
CA MET A 1 -12.54 15.10 21.98
C MET A 1 -13.14 16.35 21.35
N ILE A 2 -13.92 17.15 22.07
CA ILE A 2 -14.59 18.37 21.55
C ILE A 2 -13.59 19.36 20.93
N TYR A 3 -12.42 19.57 21.50
CA TYR A 3 -11.39 20.48 20.97
C TYR A 3 -10.82 20.01 19.62
N PHE A 4 -10.55 18.71 19.47
CA PHE A 4 -10.07 18.13 18.21
C PHE A 4 -11.19 18.04 17.16
N GLN A 5 -12.43 17.79 17.55
CA GLN A 5 -13.57 17.80 16.64
C GLN A 5 -13.84 19.20 16.05
N ASN A 6 -13.65 20.24 16.86
CA ASN A 6 -13.81 21.64 16.40
C ASN A 6 -12.65 22.12 15.50
N ASN A 7 -11.50 21.41 15.51
CA ASN A 7 -10.29 21.77 14.76
C ASN A 7 -9.74 20.60 13.91
N ILE A 8 -10.63 19.78 13.36
CA ILE A 8 -10.24 18.59 12.56
C ILE A 8 -9.26 18.95 11.44
N SER A 9 -9.49 20.04 10.71
CA SER A 9 -8.61 20.49 9.64
C SER A 9 -7.20 20.82 10.14
N LEU A 10 -7.10 21.49 11.30
CA LEU A 10 -5.81 21.79 11.92
C LEU A 10 -5.10 20.49 12.37
N PHE A 11 -5.82 19.54 12.95
CA PHE A 11 -5.28 18.24 13.35
C PHE A 11 -4.70 17.48 12.16
N ILE A 12 -5.44 17.41 11.04
CA ILE A 12 -4.99 16.76 9.80
C ILE A 12 -3.71 17.41 9.28
N VAL A 13 -3.71 18.75 9.16
CA VAL A 13 -2.54 19.50 8.65
C VAL A 13 -1.32 19.31 9.54
N LEU A 14 -1.49 19.38 10.87
CA LEU A 14 -0.40 19.18 11.81
C LEU A 14 0.15 17.75 11.78
N SER A 15 -0.72 16.73 11.70
CA SER A 15 -0.30 15.32 11.64
C SER A 15 0.50 15.03 10.38
N ILE A 16 0.01 15.46 9.21
CA ILE A 16 0.71 15.30 7.93
C ILE A 16 1.99 16.13 7.93
N GLY A 17 1.94 17.39 8.37
CA GLY A 17 3.07 18.32 8.36
C GLY A 17 4.23 17.83 9.24
N LEU A 18 3.92 17.35 10.45
CA LEU A 18 4.93 16.80 11.37
C LEU A 18 5.65 15.60 10.74
N THR A 19 4.90 14.61 10.25
CA THR A 19 5.49 13.39 9.68
C THR A 19 6.18 13.62 8.35
N PHE A 20 5.72 14.59 7.55
CA PHE A 20 6.40 15.06 6.34
C PHE A 20 7.79 15.62 6.68
N ILE A 21 7.89 16.55 7.65
CA ILE A 21 9.15 17.14 8.08
C ILE A 21 10.08 16.07 8.66
N LEU A 22 9.55 15.20 9.54
CA LEU A 22 10.33 14.10 10.11
C LEU A 22 10.89 13.18 9.03
N SER A 23 10.07 12.81 8.03
CA SER A 23 10.50 11.98 6.90
C SER A 23 11.62 12.65 6.11
N ILE A 24 11.52 13.95 5.81
CA ILE A 24 12.59 14.68 5.12
C ILE A 24 13.88 14.66 5.93
N VAL A 25 13.81 14.96 7.22
CA VAL A 25 14.99 15.00 8.10
C VAL A 25 15.65 13.63 8.18
N ILE A 26 14.87 12.58 8.46
CA ILE A 26 15.39 11.21 8.59
C ILE A 26 16.01 10.75 7.28
N ASN A 27 15.33 10.92 6.15
CA ASN A 27 15.87 10.52 4.84
C ASN A 27 17.11 11.33 4.44
N SER A 28 17.19 12.61 4.81
CA SER A 28 18.41 13.41 4.59
C SER A 28 19.60 12.85 5.38
N ILE A 29 19.38 12.48 6.64
CA ILE A 29 20.42 11.85 7.49
C ILE A 29 20.83 10.50 6.90
N LEU A 30 19.86 9.62 6.61
CA LEU A 30 20.12 8.30 6.05
C LEU A 30 20.88 8.36 4.73
N LEU A 31 20.54 9.32 3.85
CA LEU A 31 21.24 9.51 2.59
C LEU A 31 22.72 9.89 2.79
N LYS A 32 23.01 10.80 3.73
CA LYS A 32 24.40 11.17 4.09
C LYS A 32 25.18 9.99 4.67
N PHE A 33 24.57 9.22 5.58
CA PHE A 33 25.19 8.05 6.17
C PHE A 33 25.50 6.97 5.13
N SER A 34 24.58 6.69 4.22
CA SER A 34 24.73 5.68 3.17
C SER A 34 25.89 6.00 2.21
N GLN A 35 26.15 7.29 1.96
CA GLN A 35 27.28 7.73 1.13
C GLN A 35 28.63 7.48 1.83
N ASN A 36 28.67 7.58 3.18
CA ASN A 36 29.85 7.37 3.97
C ASN A 36 30.19 5.88 4.22
N LEU A 37 29.18 5.00 4.24
CA LEU A 37 29.34 3.57 4.49
C LEU A 37 29.79 2.76 3.25
N GLY A 38 29.92 3.42 2.11
CA GLY A 38 30.23 2.79 0.83
C GLY A 38 29.03 2.00 0.29
N VAL A 39 28.71 2.26 -0.95
CA VAL A 39 27.67 1.51 -1.65
C VAL A 39 28.18 0.09 -1.86
N ARG A 40 27.46 -0.92 -1.35
CA ARG A 40 27.80 -2.33 -1.53
C ARG A 40 27.97 -2.62 -3.04
N GLN A 41 29.20 -2.85 -3.50
CA GLN A 41 29.45 -3.29 -4.86
C GLN A 41 28.75 -4.64 -5.05
N GLN A 42 27.88 -4.70 -6.03
CA GLN A 42 27.13 -5.93 -6.34
C GLN A 42 28.09 -6.99 -6.88
N THR A 43 28.36 -7.99 -6.08
CA THR A 43 29.16 -9.16 -6.47
C THR A 43 28.32 -10.31 -7.07
N SER A 44 27.00 -10.17 -7.18
CA SER A 44 26.15 -11.20 -7.78
C SER A 44 25.48 -10.71 -9.07
N GLN A 45 25.92 -11.30 -10.20
CA GLN A 45 25.37 -11.10 -11.56
C GLN A 45 23.90 -11.59 -11.73
N LYS A 46 23.17 -11.93 -10.66
CA LYS A 46 21.83 -12.56 -10.73
C LYS A 46 20.64 -11.63 -10.50
N GLU A 47 20.86 -10.41 -10.03
CA GLU A 47 19.73 -9.48 -9.81
C GLU A 47 19.52 -8.58 -11.02
N ILE A 48 18.40 -8.77 -11.70
CA ILE A 48 17.95 -7.93 -12.83
C ILE A 48 17.28 -6.68 -12.26
N ARG A 49 18.07 -5.63 -11.96
CA ARG A 49 17.54 -4.34 -11.51
C ARG A 49 17.22 -3.42 -12.69
N TRP A 50 16.20 -2.59 -12.52
CA TRP A 50 15.77 -1.60 -13.52
C TRP A 50 16.86 -0.55 -13.78
N ASN A 51 17.36 0.09 -12.74
CA ASN A 51 18.40 1.11 -12.80
C ASN A 51 19.80 0.52 -12.55
N MET A 52 20.77 0.86 -13.43
CA MET A 52 22.18 0.48 -13.24
C MET A 52 22.90 1.32 -12.16
N THR A 53 22.30 2.43 -11.71
CA THR A 53 22.89 3.25 -10.65
C THR A 53 22.60 2.65 -9.29
N VAL A 54 23.63 2.40 -8.50
CA VAL A 54 23.51 1.89 -7.14
C VAL A 54 23.00 3.03 -6.24
N LYS A 55 21.74 2.95 -5.84
CA LYS A 55 21.10 3.90 -4.93
C LYS A 55 20.85 3.22 -3.60
N PRO A 56 20.94 3.92 -2.47
CA PRO A 56 20.68 3.33 -1.16
C PRO A 56 19.21 2.94 -1.00
N SER A 57 18.96 1.72 -0.54
CA SER A 57 17.61 1.18 -0.23
C SER A 57 17.34 1.31 1.27
N VAL A 58 17.28 2.53 1.80
CA VAL A 58 17.15 2.80 3.25
C VAL A 58 15.91 3.62 3.61
N GLY A 59 15.08 3.97 2.60
CA GLY A 59 13.88 4.78 2.83
C GLY A 59 12.87 4.13 3.78
N GLY A 60 12.76 2.81 3.77
CA GLY A 60 11.88 2.06 4.67
C GLY A 60 12.17 2.26 6.16
N ILE A 61 13.40 2.61 6.52
CA ILE A 61 13.76 2.94 7.91
C ILE A 61 13.01 4.20 8.35
N SER A 62 12.90 5.22 7.48
CA SER A 62 12.13 6.42 7.80
C SER A 62 10.64 6.12 8.00
N PHE A 63 10.08 5.16 7.25
CA PHE A 63 8.69 4.74 7.39
C PHE A 63 8.43 4.14 8.77
N PHE A 64 9.33 3.27 9.23
CA PHE A 64 9.17 2.63 10.52
C PHE A 64 9.36 3.60 11.69
N VAL A 65 10.36 4.47 11.63
CA VAL A 65 10.58 5.49 12.68
C VAL A 65 9.37 6.43 12.81
N THR A 66 8.84 6.91 11.68
CA THR A 66 7.64 7.76 11.70
C THR A 66 6.40 6.99 12.14
N PHE A 67 6.27 5.71 11.80
CA PHE A 67 5.20 4.83 12.27
C PHE A 67 5.24 4.69 13.80
N LEU A 68 6.42 4.45 14.39
CA LEU A 68 6.58 4.40 15.85
C LEU A 68 6.16 5.71 16.52
N ILE A 69 6.59 6.86 15.98
CA ILE A 69 6.21 8.17 16.49
C ILE A 69 4.70 8.37 16.43
N ASN A 70 4.06 8.00 15.31
CA ASN A 70 2.60 8.09 15.18
C ASN A 70 1.87 7.16 16.15
N PHE A 71 2.43 5.98 16.41
CA PHE A 71 1.85 5.05 17.37
C PHE A 71 1.96 5.60 18.81
N ILE A 72 3.07 6.27 19.16
CA ILE A 72 3.22 6.98 20.45
C ILE A 72 2.20 8.11 20.54
N ILE A 73 2.03 8.92 19.48
CA ILE A 73 1.05 10.01 19.44
C ILE A 73 -0.38 9.46 19.60
N LEU A 74 -0.71 8.35 18.95
CA LEU A 74 -2.01 7.69 19.08
C LEU A 74 -2.28 7.30 20.54
N ASN A 75 -1.33 6.64 21.22
CA ASN A 75 -1.49 6.26 22.62
C ASN A 75 -1.61 7.48 23.53
N PHE A 76 -0.90 8.58 23.22
CA PHE A 76 -0.99 9.83 23.96
C PHE A 76 -2.40 10.44 23.80
N ILE A 77 -2.95 10.48 22.59
CA ILE A 77 -4.32 10.97 22.33
C ILE A 77 -5.33 10.10 23.08
N ASP A 78 -5.19 8.78 23.04
CA ASP A 78 -6.09 7.85 23.74
C ASP A 78 -6.06 8.03 25.25
N HIS A 79 -4.90 8.28 25.83
CA HIS A 79 -4.77 8.55 27.27
C HIS A 79 -5.56 9.78 27.73
N PHE A 80 -5.53 10.88 26.95
CA PHE A 80 -6.23 12.13 27.29
C PHE A 80 -7.68 12.17 26.79
N SER A 81 -8.00 11.39 25.82
CA SER A 81 -9.32 11.32 25.19
C SER A 81 -9.58 9.89 24.71
N PRO A 82 -10.05 9.01 25.62
CA PRO A 82 -10.23 7.59 25.31
C PRO A 82 -11.00 7.38 24.03
N LEU A 83 -10.37 6.70 23.08
CA LEU A 83 -10.94 6.33 21.81
C LEU A 83 -11.62 4.95 21.98
N SER A 84 -12.88 4.84 21.56
CA SER A 84 -13.59 3.56 21.60
C SER A 84 -13.10 2.70 20.42
N TYR A 85 -12.12 1.82 20.66
CA TYR A 85 -11.64 0.87 19.66
C TYR A 85 -11.17 -0.45 20.29
N ASN A 86 -11.02 -1.47 19.46
CA ASN A 86 -10.51 -2.76 19.90
C ASN A 86 -8.98 -2.68 20.05
N ASN A 87 -8.50 -2.64 21.29
CA ASN A 87 -7.06 -2.57 21.60
C ASN A 87 -6.29 -3.75 21.00
N LEU A 88 -6.86 -4.96 21.01
CA LEU A 88 -6.22 -6.14 20.44
C LEU A 88 -5.93 -5.98 18.94
N LYS A 89 -6.88 -5.38 18.20
CA LYS A 89 -6.73 -5.06 16.78
C LYS A 89 -5.54 -4.13 16.53
N ILE A 90 -5.44 -3.05 17.29
CA ILE A 90 -4.36 -2.07 17.11
C ILE A 90 -3.00 -2.64 17.50
N VAL A 91 -2.95 -3.47 18.55
CA VAL A 91 -1.73 -4.23 18.90
C VAL A 91 -1.34 -5.19 17.77
N GLY A 92 -2.31 -5.90 17.18
CA GLY A 92 -2.07 -6.77 16.02
C GLY A 92 -1.46 -6.03 14.84
N VAL A 93 -2.01 -4.87 14.50
CA VAL A 93 -1.48 -3.99 13.43
C VAL A 93 -0.03 -3.56 13.74
N PHE A 94 0.25 -3.14 14.97
CA PHE A 94 1.59 -2.76 15.40
C PHE A 94 2.59 -3.92 15.27
N VAL A 95 2.23 -5.09 15.77
CA VAL A 95 3.09 -6.29 15.72
C VAL A 95 3.35 -6.70 14.27
N VAL A 96 2.32 -6.72 13.43
CA VAL A 96 2.46 -7.11 12.01
C VAL A 96 3.32 -6.12 11.24
N CYS A 97 3.12 -4.81 11.40
CA CYS A 97 3.95 -3.79 10.78
C CYS A 97 5.42 -3.90 11.25
N THR A 98 5.66 -4.22 12.53
CA THR A 98 7.01 -4.43 13.06
C THR A 98 7.66 -5.68 12.46
N ILE A 99 6.95 -6.81 12.39
CA ILE A 99 7.45 -8.06 11.79
C ILE A 99 7.76 -7.83 10.30
N ALA A 100 6.87 -7.17 9.57
CA ALA A 100 7.06 -6.87 8.15
C ALA A 100 8.28 -5.97 7.91
N PHE A 101 8.48 -4.95 8.75
CA PHE A 101 9.68 -4.10 8.73
C PHE A 101 10.96 -4.91 8.98
N LEU A 102 10.99 -5.73 10.03
CA LEU A 102 12.17 -6.53 10.38
C LEU A 102 12.50 -7.56 9.29
N MET A 103 11.48 -8.17 8.67
CA MET A 103 11.65 -9.09 7.54
C MET A 103 12.25 -8.36 6.33
N GLY A 104 11.70 -7.20 5.98
CA GLY A 104 12.22 -6.39 4.87
C GLY A 104 13.65 -5.94 5.13
N LEU A 105 13.97 -5.53 6.36
CA LEU A 105 15.32 -5.13 6.77
C LEU A 105 16.32 -6.31 6.66
N ALA A 106 15.90 -7.50 7.06
CA ALA A 106 16.70 -8.71 6.90
C ALA A 106 16.91 -9.07 5.42
N ASP A 107 15.90 -8.85 4.58
CA ASP A 107 16.00 -9.09 3.14
C ASP A 107 16.96 -8.11 2.46
N ASP A 108 16.83 -6.83 2.73
CA ASP A 108 17.75 -5.79 2.21
C ASP A 108 19.20 -6.02 2.65
N ALA A 109 19.42 -6.56 3.87
CA ALA A 109 20.75 -6.80 4.42
C ALA A 109 21.39 -8.11 3.92
N TYR A 110 20.60 -9.19 3.80
CA TYR A 110 21.12 -10.56 3.62
C TYR A 110 20.60 -11.26 2.37
N ASN A 111 19.67 -10.67 1.61
CA ASN A 111 19.01 -11.30 0.45
C ASN A 111 18.41 -12.67 0.85
N THR A 112 17.41 -12.65 1.68
CA THR A 112 16.83 -13.83 2.32
C THR A 112 16.16 -14.78 1.31
N LYS A 113 15.98 -16.03 1.70
CA LYS A 113 15.27 -17.00 0.85
C LYS A 113 13.79 -16.61 0.69
N PRO A 114 13.22 -16.71 -0.52
CA PRO A 114 11.80 -16.40 -0.78
C PRO A 114 10.82 -17.12 0.15
N LEU A 115 11.17 -18.36 0.58
CA LEU A 115 10.36 -19.13 1.51
C LEU A 115 10.24 -18.45 2.89
N LEU A 116 11.34 -17.87 3.40
CA LEU A 116 11.30 -17.16 4.68
C LEU A 116 10.39 -15.94 4.62
N LYS A 117 10.48 -15.16 3.53
CA LYS A 117 9.59 -14.03 3.27
C LYS A 117 8.12 -14.48 3.24
N PHE A 118 7.82 -15.55 2.51
CA PHE A 118 6.47 -16.10 2.40
C PHE A 118 5.92 -16.58 3.76
N ILE A 119 6.73 -17.32 4.55
CA ILE A 119 6.33 -17.77 5.90
C ILE A 119 6.04 -16.58 6.81
N THR A 120 6.87 -15.53 6.77
CA THR A 120 6.65 -14.31 7.57
C THR A 120 5.34 -13.62 7.19
N GLN A 121 5.03 -13.53 5.90
CA GLN A 121 3.77 -12.96 5.42
C GLN A 121 2.55 -13.80 5.86
N LEU A 122 2.67 -15.13 5.85
CA LEU A 122 1.63 -16.03 6.42
C LEU A 122 1.41 -15.76 7.91
N ILE A 123 2.50 -15.63 8.68
CA ILE A 123 2.42 -15.29 10.12
C ILE A 123 1.75 -13.94 10.31
N CYS A 124 2.06 -12.92 9.50
CA CYS A 124 1.39 -11.64 9.53
C CYS A 124 -0.13 -11.78 9.30
N GLY A 125 -0.54 -12.56 8.31
CA GLY A 125 -1.95 -12.83 8.04
C GLY A 125 -2.66 -13.53 9.20
N LEU A 126 -2.01 -14.52 9.82
CA LEU A 126 -2.54 -15.22 11.00
C LEU A 126 -2.71 -14.28 12.20
N ILE A 127 -1.70 -13.43 12.49
CA ILE A 127 -1.78 -12.45 13.58
C ILE A 127 -2.95 -11.50 13.35
N LEU A 128 -3.08 -10.94 12.15
CA LEU A 128 -4.20 -10.04 11.82
C LEU A 128 -5.55 -10.72 12.00
N TYR A 129 -5.71 -11.95 11.51
CA TYR A 129 -6.95 -12.70 11.67
C TYR A 129 -7.33 -12.90 13.15
N TYR A 130 -6.39 -13.36 13.98
CA TYR A 130 -6.65 -13.62 15.39
C TYR A 130 -6.72 -12.36 16.26
N THR A 131 -6.27 -11.21 15.75
CA THR A 131 -6.41 -9.90 16.41
C THR A 131 -7.57 -9.05 15.87
N ASP A 132 -8.57 -9.71 15.25
CA ASP A 132 -9.80 -9.12 14.77
C ASP A 132 -9.63 -8.14 13.58
N THR A 133 -8.52 -8.27 12.85
CA THR A 133 -8.34 -7.63 11.54
C THR A 133 -8.56 -8.68 10.46
N LYS A 134 -9.82 -8.97 10.15
CA LYS A 134 -10.21 -10.06 9.24
C LYS A 134 -11.28 -9.63 8.25
N ILE A 135 -11.31 -10.28 7.10
CA ILE A 135 -12.37 -10.14 6.12
C ILE A 135 -13.61 -10.88 6.63
N SER A 136 -14.79 -10.25 6.56
CA SER A 136 -16.04 -10.78 7.10
C SER A 136 -17.19 -10.58 6.11
N ILE A 137 -17.01 -11.02 4.85
CA ILE A 137 -18.01 -10.86 3.78
C ILE A 137 -18.76 -12.15 3.44
N PHE A 138 -18.21 -13.31 3.83
CA PHE A 138 -18.84 -14.61 3.61
C PHE A 138 -19.55 -15.12 4.86
N PRO A 139 -20.63 -15.90 4.71
CA PRO A 139 -21.31 -16.51 5.85
C PRO A 139 -20.49 -17.63 6.53
N PHE A 140 -19.54 -18.22 5.80
CA PHE A 140 -18.69 -19.30 6.32
C PHE A 140 -17.31 -18.76 6.69
N GLU A 141 -16.93 -18.90 7.96
CA GLU A 141 -15.69 -18.35 8.53
C GLU A 141 -14.42 -18.90 7.84
N VAL A 142 -14.47 -20.14 7.35
CA VAL A 142 -13.33 -20.77 6.63
C VAL A 142 -12.95 -19.96 5.37
N PHE A 143 -13.94 -19.43 4.64
CA PHE A 143 -13.67 -18.59 3.47
C PHE A 143 -13.12 -17.24 3.87
N ASN A 144 -13.64 -16.63 4.95
CA ASN A 144 -13.12 -15.39 5.49
C ASN A 144 -11.67 -15.53 5.95
N PHE A 145 -11.36 -16.64 6.65
CA PHE A 145 -10.00 -16.98 7.06
C PHE A 145 -9.06 -17.12 5.86
N ALA A 146 -9.41 -17.96 4.90
CA ALA A 146 -8.60 -18.21 3.72
C ALA A 146 -8.38 -16.93 2.90
N LEU A 147 -9.44 -16.12 2.70
CA LEU A 147 -9.34 -14.86 1.96
C LEU A 147 -8.51 -13.83 2.71
N THR A 148 -8.60 -13.75 4.05
CA THR A 148 -7.77 -12.84 4.85
C THR A 148 -6.28 -13.16 4.68
N ILE A 149 -5.90 -14.42 4.83
CA ILE A 149 -4.50 -14.87 4.65
C ILE A 149 -4.03 -14.57 3.22
N PHE A 150 -4.82 -14.97 2.23
CA PHE A 150 -4.51 -14.75 0.81
C PHE A 150 -4.34 -13.25 0.49
N TRP A 151 -5.22 -12.40 1.02
CA TRP A 151 -5.15 -10.96 0.84
C TRP A 151 -3.89 -10.35 1.42
N VAL A 152 -3.56 -10.68 2.68
CA VAL A 152 -2.37 -10.12 3.35
C VAL A 152 -1.10 -10.52 2.61
N VAL A 153 -0.91 -11.82 2.34
CA VAL A 153 0.25 -12.33 1.59
C VAL A 153 0.30 -11.72 0.19
N GLY A 154 -0.84 -11.73 -0.51
CA GLY A 154 -0.96 -11.24 -1.87
C GLY A 154 -0.62 -9.75 -1.98
N LEU A 155 -1.14 -8.92 -1.07
CA LEU A 155 -0.89 -7.48 -1.12
C LEU A 155 0.52 -7.11 -0.68
N MET A 156 1.09 -7.75 0.35
CA MET A 156 2.49 -7.54 0.74
C MET A 156 3.44 -7.84 -0.43
N ASN A 157 3.21 -8.94 -1.17
CA ASN A 157 3.97 -9.24 -2.37
C ASN A 157 3.67 -8.25 -3.51
N SER A 158 2.42 -7.86 -3.69
CA SER A 158 2.01 -6.94 -4.76
C SER A 158 2.68 -5.56 -4.61
N ILE A 159 2.71 -4.99 -3.40
CA ILE A 159 3.38 -3.73 -3.12
C ILE A 159 4.89 -3.86 -3.31
N ASN A 160 5.50 -4.98 -2.90
CA ASN A 160 6.91 -5.25 -3.12
C ASN A 160 7.24 -5.39 -4.63
N MET A 161 6.40 -6.06 -5.40
CA MET A 161 6.56 -6.18 -6.86
C MET A 161 6.36 -4.85 -7.58
N LEU A 162 5.48 -3.99 -7.09
CA LEU A 162 5.22 -2.67 -7.67
C LEU A 162 6.39 -1.70 -7.46
N ASP A 163 7.28 -1.95 -6.46
CA ASP A 163 8.48 -1.14 -6.21
C ASP A 163 9.60 -1.43 -7.23
N ASN A 164 9.25 -1.35 -8.50
CA ASN A 164 10.11 -1.65 -9.64
C ASN A 164 10.61 -0.42 -10.41
N MET A 165 10.04 0.77 -10.15
CA MET A 165 10.38 2.06 -10.77
C MET A 165 10.29 3.21 -9.77
N ASP A 166 11.06 4.30 -10.04
CA ASP A 166 11.06 5.52 -9.24
C ASP A 166 9.63 6.06 -9.02
N ALA A 167 9.28 6.37 -7.77
CA ALA A 167 8.04 7.00 -7.32
C ALA A 167 6.74 6.17 -7.48
N ILE A 168 6.71 5.09 -8.24
CA ILE A 168 5.46 4.38 -8.57
C ILE A 168 4.74 3.88 -7.31
N THR A 169 5.42 3.07 -6.49
CA THR A 169 4.84 2.50 -5.26
C THR A 169 4.46 3.60 -4.27
N THR A 170 5.31 4.62 -4.14
CA THR A 170 5.05 5.77 -3.28
C THR A 170 3.76 6.48 -3.67
N ILE A 171 3.57 6.79 -4.96
CA ILE A 171 2.39 7.51 -5.48
C ILE A 171 1.13 6.67 -5.34
N VAL A 172 1.17 5.40 -5.72
CA VAL A 172 0.02 4.49 -5.60
C VAL A 172 -0.43 4.36 -4.15
N SER A 173 0.53 4.22 -3.23
CA SER A 173 0.24 4.13 -1.79
C SER A 173 -0.33 5.44 -1.23
N ILE A 174 0.15 6.60 -1.69
CA ILE A 174 -0.43 7.92 -1.35
C ILE A 174 -1.91 7.96 -1.73
N VAL A 175 -2.28 7.51 -2.91
CA VAL A 175 -3.69 7.51 -3.36
C VAL A 175 -4.55 6.57 -2.52
N ILE A 176 -4.05 5.38 -2.15
CA ILE A 176 -4.76 4.45 -1.27
C ILE A 176 -4.98 5.08 0.12
N LEU A 177 -3.97 5.74 0.68
CA LEU A 177 -4.09 6.45 1.95
C LEU A 177 -5.08 7.62 1.86
N MET A 178 -5.06 8.37 0.76
CA MET A 178 -6.02 9.45 0.51
C MET A 178 -7.46 8.93 0.49
N PHE A 179 -7.72 7.76 -0.11
CA PHE A 179 -9.03 7.12 -0.07
C PHE A 179 -9.50 6.91 1.37
N VAL A 180 -8.68 6.30 2.22
CA VAL A 180 -9.01 6.05 3.62
C VAL A 180 -9.29 7.34 4.39
N ILE A 181 -8.43 8.35 4.22
CA ILE A 181 -8.56 9.65 4.91
C ILE A 181 -9.85 10.36 4.47
N ILE A 182 -10.10 10.46 3.17
CA ILE A 182 -11.28 11.14 2.62
C ILE A 182 -12.55 10.39 3.06
N LEU A 183 -12.59 9.07 2.98
CA LEU A 183 -13.73 8.27 3.45
C LEU A 183 -14.02 8.54 4.93
N ASN A 184 -12.97 8.52 5.79
CA ASN A 184 -13.15 8.75 7.22
C ASN A 184 -13.52 10.22 7.57
N MET A 185 -13.16 11.19 6.72
CA MET A 185 -13.69 12.56 6.84
C MET A 185 -15.21 12.59 6.60
N TYR A 186 -15.70 11.90 5.57
CA TYR A 186 -17.14 11.80 5.30
C TYR A 186 -17.88 11.03 6.39
N LEU A 187 -17.31 9.93 6.88
CA LEU A 187 -17.88 9.13 7.98
C LEU A 187 -17.74 9.80 9.37
N ARG A 188 -17.06 10.93 9.46
CA ARG A 188 -16.74 11.64 10.72
C ARG A 188 -15.92 10.79 11.71
N MET A 189 -15.15 9.83 11.19
CA MET A 189 -14.32 8.88 11.96
C MET A 189 -12.81 9.16 11.84
N ILE A 190 -12.43 10.37 11.42
CA ILE A 190 -10.99 10.71 11.18
C ILE A 190 -10.16 10.63 12.46
N ILE A 191 -10.77 10.82 13.62
CA ILE A 191 -10.13 10.67 14.92
C ILE A 191 -10.38 9.24 15.42
N SER A 192 -9.88 8.28 14.70
CA SER A 192 -9.80 6.86 15.09
C SER A 192 -8.43 6.30 14.72
N PRO A 193 -8.00 5.16 15.28
CA PRO A 193 -6.60 4.72 15.18
C PRO A 193 -6.05 4.59 13.78
N LEU A 194 -6.75 3.87 12.88
CA LEU A 194 -6.25 3.63 11.53
C LEU A 194 -6.18 4.89 10.66
N PRO A 195 -7.17 5.81 10.65
CA PRO A 195 -7.04 7.11 10.00
C PRO A 195 -5.89 7.96 10.55
N ILE A 196 -5.69 7.99 11.88
CA ILE A 196 -4.56 8.73 12.48
C ILE A 196 -3.23 8.15 11.97
N LEU A 197 -3.05 6.84 11.99
CA LEU A 197 -1.87 6.19 11.43
C LEU A 197 -1.73 6.44 9.92
N SER A 198 -2.85 6.47 9.18
CA SER A 198 -2.86 6.77 7.75
C SER A 198 -2.42 8.20 7.45
N LEU A 199 -2.82 9.20 8.26
CA LEU A 199 -2.33 10.57 8.16
C LEU A 199 -0.82 10.63 8.35
N GLY A 200 -0.29 9.90 9.32
CA GLY A 200 1.13 9.78 9.55
C GLY A 200 1.89 9.15 8.38
N PHE A 201 1.39 8.04 7.85
CA PHE A 201 1.99 7.42 6.67
C PHE A 201 1.91 8.32 5.44
N LEU A 202 0.80 9.05 5.24
CA LEU A 202 0.65 10.00 4.13
C LEU A 202 1.74 11.08 4.18
N GLY A 203 1.93 11.73 5.32
CA GLY A 203 2.99 12.72 5.49
C GLY A 203 4.39 12.12 5.27
N THR A 204 4.61 10.91 5.78
CA THR A 204 5.87 10.17 5.59
C THR A 204 6.17 9.91 4.11
N LEU A 205 5.19 9.42 3.35
CA LEU A 205 5.36 9.13 1.93
C LEU A 205 5.53 10.40 1.09
N LEU A 206 4.84 11.49 1.44
CA LEU A 206 5.05 12.79 0.79
C LEU A 206 6.47 13.31 1.03
N GLY A 207 7.02 13.18 2.25
CA GLY A 207 8.40 13.53 2.56
C GLY A 207 9.41 12.62 1.85
N PHE A 208 9.15 11.32 1.80
CA PHE A 208 9.99 10.36 1.08
C PHE A 208 9.95 10.60 -0.44
N LEU A 209 8.82 11.01 -1.01
CA LEU A 209 8.68 11.28 -2.44
C LEU A 209 9.67 12.34 -2.94
N VAL A 210 10.10 13.29 -2.09
CA VAL A 210 11.15 14.29 -2.42
C VAL A 210 12.47 13.61 -2.81
N TYR A 211 12.75 12.42 -2.24
CA TYR A 211 13.95 11.63 -2.53
C TYR A 211 13.70 10.53 -3.57
N ASN A 212 12.46 10.05 -3.66
CA ASN A 212 12.09 8.92 -4.52
C ASN A 212 11.54 9.36 -5.90
N TRP A 213 11.21 10.66 -6.09
CA TRP A 213 10.79 11.17 -7.40
C TRP A 213 11.89 11.01 -8.45
N HIS A 214 11.48 10.69 -9.69
CA HIS A 214 12.43 10.47 -10.80
C HIS A 214 13.20 11.75 -11.21
N PRO A 215 14.53 11.74 -11.33
CA PRO A 215 15.45 10.65 -11.01
C PRO A 215 15.63 10.51 -9.49
N SER A 216 15.31 9.35 -8.93
CA SER A 216 15.35 9.14 -7.49
C SER A 216 16.77 9.19 -6.93
N LYS A 217 16.88 9.59 -5.66
CA LYS A 217 18.14 9.58 -4.88
C LYS A 217 18.21 8.38 -3.94
N MET A 218 17.06 7.77 -3.64
CA MET A 218 16.89 6.71 -2.66
C MET A 218 15.71 5.81 -3.02
N PHE A 219 15.81 4.51 -2.71
CA PHE A 219 14.71 3.54 -2.78
C PHE A 219 14.16 3.25 -1.40
N MET A 220 12.91 2.77 -1.33
CA MET A 220 12.31 2.36 -0.06
C MET A 220 12.87 1.02 0.43
N GLY A 221 13.31 0.16 -0.49
CA GLY A 221 13.79 -1.20 -0.23
C GLY A 221 12.69 -2.16 0.18
N ASP A 222 13.06 -3.42 0.39
CA ASP A 222 12.16 -4.43 0.92
C ASP A 222 11.69 -4.06 2.34
N THR A 223 12.54 -3.38 3.10
CA THR A 223 12.21 -2.75 4.38
C THR A 223 10.96 -1.87 4.29
N GLY A 224 10.88 -1.00 3.28
CA GLY A 224 9.76 -0.07 3.11
C GLY A 224 8.55 -0.74 2.48
N SER A 225 8.74 -1.54 1.45
CA SER A 225 7.64 -2.15 0.70
C SER A 225 6.89 -3.23 1.50
N GLN A 226 7.58 -4.02 2.35
CA GLN A 226 6.94 -5.01 3.22
C GLN A 226 6.13 -4.33 4.33
N LEU A 227 6.71 -3.32 5.01
CA LEU A 227 6.00 -2.52 6.01
C LEU A 227 4.76 -1.85 5.42
N LEU A 228 4.93 -1.17 4.28
CA LEU A 228 3.85 -0.47 3.60
C LEU A 228 2.78 -1.43 3.12
N GLY A 229 3.17 -2.56 2.51
CA GLY A 229 2.25 -3.61 2.05
C GLY A 229 1.41 -4.20 3.18
N SER A 230 2.02 -4.45 4.35
CA SER A 230 1.30 -4.95 5.53
C SER A 230 0.28 -3.93 6.06
N PHE A 231 0.64 -2.65 6.15
CA PHE A 231 -0.28 -1.61 6.60
C PHE A 231 -1.42 -1.37 5.60
N LEU A 232 -1.12 -1.33 4.29
CA LEU A 232 -2.14 -1.20 3.25
C LEU A 232 -3.07 -2.42 3.20
N ALA A 233 -2.58 -3.63 3.56
CA ALA A 233 -3.43 -4.82 3.67
C ALA A 233 -4.47 -4.66 4.77
N VAL A 234 -4.08 -4.13 5.93
CA VAL A 234 -5.01 -3.78 7.03
C VAL A 234 -6.07 -2.80 6.55
N LEU A 235 -5.66 -1.72 5.88
CA LEU A 235 -6.61 -0.73 5.36
C LEU A 235 -7.56 -1.31 4.32
N GLY A 236 -7.06 -2.20 3.46
CA GLY A 236 -7.89 -2.92 2.48
C GLY A 236 -8.93 -3.83 3.15
N ILE A 237 -8.59 -4.50 4.26
CA ILE A 237 -9.53 -5.30 5.03
C ILE A 237 -10.64 -4.41 5.62
N ASP A 238 -10.27 -3.33 6.31
CA ASP A 238 -11.23 -2.53 7.06
C ASP A 238 -12.10 -1.63 6.18
N TYR A 239 -11.51 -1.01 5.16
CA TYR A 239 -12.19 0.04 4.38
C TYR A 239 -12.65 -0.40 3.00
N CYS A 240 -12.19 -1.55 2.52
CA CYS A 240 -12.59 -2.06 1.21
C CYS A 240 -13.30 -3.42 1.32
N TRP A 241 -12.66 -4.48 1.82
CA TRP A 241 -13.32 -5.79 1.97
C TRP A 241 -14.57 -5.69 2.85
N ASN A 242 -14.44 -5.08 4.01
CA ASN A 242 -15.53 -4.91 4.96
C ASN A 242 -16.32 -3.59 4.73
N ALA A 243 -16.23 -3.00 3.54
CA ALA A 243 -16.88 -1.72 3.21
C ALA A 243 -18.36 -1.68 3.53
N TYR A 244 -19.08 -2.80 3.32
CA TYR A 244 -20.50 -2.93 3.63
C TYR A 244 -20.83 -2.61 5.09
N SER A 245 -19.95 -2.97 6.04
CA SER A 245 -20.17 -2.69 7.47
C SER A 245 -20.09 -1.21 7.83
N LEU A 246 -19.52 -0.39 6.93
CA LEU A 246 -19.38 1.05 7.10
C LEU A 246 -20.51 1.84 6.43
N MET A 247 -21.32 1.18 5.61
CA MET A 247 -22.47 1.79 4.91
C MET A 247 -23.71 1.78 5.80
N GLU A 248 -24.63 2.72 5.56
CA GLU A 248 -25.93 2.69 6.24
C GLU A 248 -26.69 1.41 5.87
N GLN A 249 -27.23 0.70 6.88
CA GLN A 249 -27.82 -0.65 6.74
C GLN A 249 -29.13 -0.69 5.92
N SER A 250 -29.57 0.41 5.35
CA SER A 250 -30.82 0.52 4.56
C SER A 250 -30.69 0.05 3.10
N THR A 251 -29.55 -0.48 2.70
CA THR A 251 -29.28 -0.80 1.31
C THR A 251 -29.35 -2.31 1.05
N ASP A 252 -30.18 -2.73 0.08
CA ASP A 252 -30.27 -4.12 -0.44
C ASP A 252 -29.01 -4.56 -1.21
N ILE A 253 -27.81 -4.14 -0.76
CA ILE A 253 -26.55 -4.37 -1.48
C ILE A 253 -25.87 -5.64 -0.95
N ASN A 254 -25.38 -6.43 -1.88
CA ASN A 254 -24.62 -7.64 -1.56
C ASN A 254 -23.22 -7.29 -0.99
N PRO A 255 -22.91 -7.67 0.27
CA PRO A 255 -21.62 -7.39 0.92
C PRO A 255 -20.41 -7.90 0.11
N ILE A 256 -20.57 -9.05 -0.54
CA ILE A 256 -19.52 -9.66 -1.36
C ILE A 256 -19.20 -8.77 -2.57
N LEU A 257 -20.23 -8.32 -3.29
CA LEU A 257 -20.05 -7.44 -4.46
C LEU A 257 -19.40 -6.12 -4.06
N THR A 258 -19.84 -5.54 -2.95
CA THR A 258 -19.30 -4.28 -2.41
C THR A 258 -17.82 -4.42 -2.05
N GLY A 259 -17.43 -5.49 -1.35
CA GLY A 259 -16.05 -5.75 -0.97
C GLY A 259 -15.16 -5.91 -2.20
N PHE A 260 -15.54 -6.77 -3.13
CA PHE A 260 -14.75 -6.99 -4.36
C PHE A 260 -14.62 -5.74 -5.22
N LEU A 261 -15.70 -4.95 -5.38
CA LEU A 261 -15.66 -3.73 -6.19
C LEU A 261 -14.80 -2.65 -5.53
N SER A 262 -14.91 -2.47 -4.22
CA SER A 262 -14.08 -1.51 -3.49
C SER A 262 -12.59 -1.86 -3.58
N ILE A 263 -12.24 -3.13 -3.40
CA ILE A 263 -10.85 -3.60 -3.59
C ILE A 263 -10.38 -3.39 -5.03
N ALA A 264 -11.20 -3.75 -6.01
CA ALA A 264 -10.84 -3.60 -7.41
C ALA A 264 -10.58 -2.14 -7.80
N LEU A 265 -11.32 -1.18 -7.23
CA LEU A 265 -11.18 0.25 -7.50
C LEU A 265 -9.95 0.85 -6.80
N VAL A 266 -9.80 0.60 -5.49
CA VAL A 266 -8.76 1.24 -4.67
C VAL A 266 -7.38 0.64 -4.93
N PHE A 267 -7.32 -0.69 -5.15
CA PHE A 267 -6.08 -1.43 -5.37
C PHE A 267 -5.89 -1.85 -6.83
N ILE A 268 -6.54 -1.15 -7.78
CA ILE A 268 -6.51 -1.50 -9.22
C ILE A 268 -5.09 -1.66 -9.77
N LEU A 269 -4.18 -0.76 -9.40
CA LEU A 269 -2.82 -0.74 -9.94
C LEU A 269 -1.95 -1.89 -9.40
N PRO A 270 -1.79 -2.08 -8.07
CA PRO A 270 -1.01 -3.19 -7.55
C PRO A 270 -1.58 -4.55 -7.96
N ILE A 271 -2.91 -4.71 -7.97
CA ILE A 271 -3.56 -5.96 -8.39
C ILE A 271 -3.32 -6.21 -9.88
N SER A 272 -3.52 -5.20 -10.73
CA SER A 272 -3.34 -5.35 -12.18
C SER A 272 -1.90 -5.68 -12.55
N ASP A 273 -0.92 -5.03 -11.93
CA ASP A 273 0.49 -5.33 -12.18
C ASP A 273 0.83 -6.77 -11.77
N THR A 274 0.48 -7.16 -10.55
CA THR A 274 0.78 -8.51 -10.02
C THR A 274 0.12 -9.61 -10.83
N ILE A 275 -1.16 -9.47 -11.18
CA ILE A 275 -1.88 -10.47 -11.98
C ILE A 275 -1.26 -10.55 -13.39
N THR A 276 -0.98 -9.41 -14.02
CA THR A 276 -0.38 -9.36 -15.37
C THR A 276 0.97 -10.05 -15.41
N VAL A 277 1.86 -9.72 -14.46
CA VAL A 277 3.20 -10.33 -14.37
C VAL A 277 3.08 -11.83 -14.10
N SER A 278 2.21 -12.24 -13.18
CA SER A 278 1.99 -13.65 -12.83
C SER A 278 1.51 -14.45 -14.04
N ILE A 279 0.50 -13.95 -14.77
CA ILE A 279 -0.01 -14.60 -15.99
C ILE A 279 1.10 -14.74 -17.04
N ASN A 280 1.87 -13.67 -17.29
CA ASN A 280 2.92 -13.67 -18.31
C ASN A 280 4.05 -14.65 -17.96
N ARG A 281 4.45 -14.74 -16.67
CA ARG A 281 5.48 -15.67 -16.21
C ARG A 281 5.00 -17.12 -16.29
N LEU A 282 3.79 -17.42 -15.84
CA LEU A 282 3.20 -18.76 -15.95
C LEU A 282 3.08 -19.22 -17.41
N LYS A 283 2.68 -18.34 -18.33
CA LYS A 283 2.66 -18.64 -19.79
C LYS A 283 4.02 -18.97 -20.36
N LYS A 284 5.09 -18.45 -19.75
CA LYS A 284 6.50 -18.74 -20.13
C LYS A 284 7.08 -19.94 -19.36
N GLY A 285 6.32 -20.63 -18.53
CA GLY A 285 6.80 -21.71 -17.65
C GLY A 285 7.73 -21.23 -16.54
N GLN A 286 7.66 -19.94 -16.16
CA GLN A 286 8.47 -19.33 -15.12
C GLN A 286 7.70 -19.20 -13.82
N SER A 287 8.39 -19.23 -12.69
CA SER A 287 7.79 -18.95 -11.38
C SER A 287 7.37 -17.48 -11.27
N PRO A 288 6.15 -17.18 -10.74
CA PRO A 288 5.73 -15.82 -10.45
C PRO A 288 6.64 -15.05 -9.48
N PHE A 289 7.39 -15.77 -8.65
CA PHE A 289 8.25 -15.21 -7.58
C PHE A 289 9.67 -14.84 -8.03
N ILE A 290 10.01 -15.00 -9.30
CA ILE A 290 11.32 -14.60 -9.83
C ILE A 290 11.25 -13.11 -10.20
N GLY A 291 12.28 -12.32 -9.81
CA GLY A 291 12.40 -10.92 -10.23
C GLY A 291 12.62 -10.78 -11.75
N GLY A 292 12.08 -9.72 -12.35
CA GLY A 292 12.23 -9.48 -13.80
C GLY A 292 11.88 -8.05 -14.21
N LYS A 293 12.19 -7.71 -15.49
CA LYS A 293 11.81 -6.42 -16.11
C LYS A 293 10.54 -6.58 -16.95
N ASP A 294 9.53 -7.23 -16.40
CA ASP A 294 8.31 -7.65 -17.09
C ASP A 294 7.03 -7.06 -16.48
N HIS A 295 7.18 -6.03 -15.64
CA HIS A 295 6.07 -5.29 -15.04
C HIS A 295 5.35 -4.40 -16.06
N THR A 296 4.10 -4.05 -15.78
CA THR A 296 3.31 -3.16 -16.63
C THR A 296 3.98 -1.80 -16.84
N THR A 297 4.64 -1.27 -15.81
CA THR A 297 5.45 -0.05 -15.85
C THR A 297 6.61 -0.15 -16.84
N HIS A 298 7.36 -1.26 -16.81
CA HIS A 298 8.47 -1.51 -17.72
C HIS A 298 8.01 -1.55 -19.18
N HIS A 299 6.89 -2.22 -19.46
CA HIS A 299 6.34 -2.27 -20.81
C HIS A 299 5.87 -0.90 -21.32
N LEU A 300 5.29 -0.05 -20.46
CA LEU A 300 4.96 1.34 -20.81
C LEU A 300 6.23 2.13 -21.16
N PHE A 301 7.30 1.95 -20.38
CA PHE A 301 8.59 2.59 -20.67
C PHE A 301 9.20 2.10 -22.00
N PHE A 302 9.19 0.80 -22.25
CA PHE A 302 9.68 0.24 -23.53
C PHE A 302 8.89 0.76 -24.73
N ARG A 303 7.67 1.27 -24.54
CA ARG A 303 6.89 1.95 -25.58
C ARG A 303 7.24 3.43 -25.75
N GLY A 304 8.20 3.95 -24.99
CA GLY A 304 8.68 5.33 -25.10
C GLY A 304 7.99 6.32 -24.15
N ILE A 305 7.18 5.84 -23.18
CA ILE A 305 6.62 6.70 -22.15
C ILE A 305 7.68 6.88 -21.06
N THR A 306 8.02 8.13 -20.72
CA THR A 306 9.02 8.42 -19.68
C THR A 306 8.53 8.02 -18.29
N GLU A 307 9.47 7.67 -17.37
CA GLU A 307 9.14 7.26 -15.99
C GLU A 307 8.25 8.28 -15.27
N LYS A 308 8.54 9.59 -15.43
CA LYS A 308 7.69 10.66 -14.88
C LYS A 308 6.24 10.60 -15.39
N ARG A 309 6.06 10.35 -16.69
CA ARG A 309 4.71 10.24 -17.28
C ARG A 309 3.99 8.98 -16.82
N ILE A 310 4.72 7.88 -16.61
CA ILE A 310 4.14 6.65 -16.05
C ILE A 310 3.68 6.90 -14.61
N ALA A 311 4.48 7.59 -13.79
CA ALA A 311 4.10 7.95 -12.43
C ALA A 311 2.84 8.84 -12.40
N VAL A 312 2.76 9.85 -13.26
CA VAL A 312 1.57 10.72 -13.39
C VAL A 312 0.36 9.91 -13.89
N LEU A 313 0.54 9.02 -14.86
CA LEU A 313 -0.54 8.15 -15.37
C LEU A 313 -1.10 7.28 -14.24
N PHE A 314 -0.24 6.64 -13.43
CA PHE A 314 -0.66 5.80 -12.31
C PHE A 314 -1.37 6.63 -11.23
N PHE A 315 -0.89 7.86 -10.97
CA PHE A 315 -1.58 8.79 -10.08
C PHE A 315 -3.00 9.11 -10.57
N VAL A 316 -3.16 9.43 -11.85
CA VAL A 316 -4.48 9.76 -12.43
C VAL A 316 -5.43 8.55 -12.40
N ILE A 317 -4.96 7.37 -12.81
CA ILE A 317 -5.75 6.12 -12.72
C ILE A 317 -6.18 5.87 -11.27
N GLY A 318 -5.24 6.00 -10.32
CA GLY A 318 -5.54 5.84 -8.91
C GLY A 318 -6.57 6.84 -8.39
N LEU A 319 -6.49 8.13 -8.77
CA LEU A 319 -7.47 9.16 -8.40
C LEU A 319 -8.88 8.87 -8.97
N ILE A 320 -8.97 8.36 -10.20
CA ILE A 320 -10.26 7.95 -10.78
C ILE A 320 -10.82 6.77 -9.98
N GLY A 321 -10.00 5.75 -9.67
CA GLY A 321 -10.40 4.61 -8.85
C GLY A 321 -10.88 5.03 -7.46
N LEU A 322 -10.13 5.93 -6.79
CA LEU A 322 -10.51 6.53 -5.52
C LEU A 322 -11.86 7.24 -5.59
N SER A 323 -12.06 8.07 -6.62
CA SER A 323 -13.30 8.85 -6.78
C SER A 323 -14.50 7.93 -7.00
N LEU A 324 -14.34 6.88 -7.82
CA LEU A 324 -15.38 5.88 -8.03
C LEU A 324 -15.65 5.06 -6.76
N ALA A 325 -14.61 4.71 -5.98
CA ALA A 325 -14.77 4.00 -4.73
C ALA A 325 -15.53 4.84 -3.70
N ILE A 326 -15.18 6.11 -3.51
CA ILE A 326 -15.93 7.03 -2.64
C ILE A 326 -17.38 7.16 -3.12
N ASN A 327 -17.59 7.34 -4.42
CA ASN A 327 -18.94 7.42 -4.98
C ASN A 327 -19.75 6.13 -4.69
N HIS A 328 -19.11 4.97 -4.76
CA HIS A 328 -19.75 3.68 -4.47
C HIS A 328 -20.24 3.56 -3.02
N PHE A 329 -19.58 4.21 -2.07
CA PHE A 329 -20.03 4.25 -0.66
C PHE A 329 -21.35 5.00 -0.47
N PHE A 330 -21.65 6.00 -1.31
CA PHE A 330 -22.80 6.88 -1.15
C PHE A 330 -23.88 6.69 -2.21
N ASN A 331 -23.54 6.15 -3.37
CA ASN A 331 -24.43 5.99 -4.51
C ASN A 331 -24.44 4.55 -5.01
N HIS A 332 -25.46 3.81 -4.63
CA HIS A 332 -25.62 2.39 -4.99
C HIS A 332 -26.36 2.17 -6.31
N HIS A 333 -26.46 3.18 -7.16
CA HIS A 333 -27.16 3.08 -8.43
C HIS A 333 -26.45 2.12 -9.39
N LEU A 334 -27.17 1.24 -10.06
CA LEU A 334 -26.64 0.26 -11.02
C LEU A 334 -25.72 0.91 -12.07
N PHE A 335 -26.03 2.13 -12.49
CA PHE A 335 -25.19 2.90 -13.42
C PHE A 335 -23.75 3.04 -12.88
N TRP A 336 -23.55 3.44 -11.62
CA TRP A 336 -22.20 3.61 -11.04
C TRP A 336 -21.47 2.29 -10.85
N ILE A 337 -22.20 1.21 -10.57
CA ILE A 337 -21.61 -0.15 -10.51
C ILE A 337 -21.07 -0.54 -11.88
N ILE A 338 -21.85 -0.30 -12.96
CA ILE A 338 -21.43 -0.58 -14.34
C ILE A 338 -20.22 0.27 -14.73
N VAL A 339 -20.23 1.57 -14.42
CA VAL A 339 -19.11 2.48 -14.68
C VAL A 339 -17.83 2.00 -13.96
N SER A 340 -17.94 1.63 -12.70
CA SER A 340 -16.82 1.13 -11.89
C SER A 340 -16.24 -0.18 -12.45
N PHE A 341 -17.11 -1.12 -12.82
CA PHE A 341 -16.70 -2.39 -13.42
C PHE A 341 -16.04 -2.17 -14.79
N SER A 342 -16.60 -1.27 -15.60
CA SER A 342 -16.03 -0.90 -16.90
C SER A 342 -14.66 -0.26 -16.75
N PHE A 343 -14.50 0.65 -15.80
CA PHE A 343 -13.20 1.28 -15.48
C PHE A 343 -12.15 0.25 -15.07
N CYS A 344 -12.47 -0.65 -14.15
CA CYS A 344 -11.56 -1.70 -13.71
C CYS A 344 -11.16 -2.62 -14.89
N SER A 345 -12.14 -3.04 -15.71
CA SER A 345 -11.92 -3.92 -16.85
C SER A 345 -11.04 -3.25 -17.91
N ILE A 346 -11.35 -2.00 -18.28
CA ILE A 346 -10.57 -1.23 -19.27
C ILE A 346 -9.15 -1.02 -18.80
N THR A 347 -8.96 -0.63 -17.52
CA THR A 347 -7.63 -0.42 -16.94
C THR A 347 -6.82 -1.70 -16.97
N PHE A 348 -7.37 -2.81 -16.46
CA PHE A 348 -6.68 -4.10 -16.45
C PHE A 348 -6.34 -4.58 -17.87
N ILE A 349 -7.30 -4.59 -18.78
CA ILE A 349 -7.10 -5.04 -20.16
C ILE A 349 -6.07 -4.16 -20.86
N SER A 350 -6.13 -2.84 -20.70
CA SER A 350 -5.17 -1.91 -21.28
C SER A 350 -3.74 -2.17 -20.79
N LEU A 351 -3.53 -2.32 -19.47
CA LEU A 351 -2.22 -2.64 -18.89
C LEU A 351 -1.73 -4.01 -19.36
N TYR A 352 -2.59 -5.02 -19.38
CA TYR A 352 -2.25 -6.37 -19.83
C TYR A 352 -1.86 -6.42 -21.31
N LEU A 353 -2.67 -5.81 -22.20
CA LEU A 353 -2.40 -5.76 -23.65
C LEU A 353 -1.08 -5.05 -23.95
N ASN A 354 -0.73 -4.04 -23.14
CA ASN A 354 0.57 -3.39 -23.24
C ASN A 354 1.75 -4.36 -23.09
N THR A 355 1.60 -5.45 -22.35
CA THR A 355 2.69 -6.42 -22.12
C THR A 355 2.78 -7.47 -23.24
N ILE A 356 1.71 -7.69 -23.99
CA ILE A 356 1.64 -8.74 -25.03
C ILE A 356 2.02 -8.21 -26.41
N ILE A 357 1.58 -7.00 -26.76
CA ILE A 357 1.78 -6.43 -28.08
C ILE A 357 3.26 -6.10 -28.24
N LYS A 358 3.97 -6.86 -29.09
CA LYS A 358 5.36 -6.58 -29.46
C LYS A 358 5.45 -5.22 -30.15
N LYS A 359 6.48 -4.43 -29.81
CA LYS A 359 6.85 -3.27 -30.61
C LYS A 359 7.19 -3.76 -32.03
N LYS A 360 6.48 -3.20 -33.04
CA LYS A 360 6.92 -3.34 -34.45
C LYS A 360 8.21 -2.56 -34.66
#